data_c29c99e44d1cf68dab753f0f59be8693
#
_entry.id   c29c99e44d1cf68dab753f0f59be8693
#
_cell.length_a   1.000
_cell.length_b   1.000
_cell.length_c   1.000
_cell.angle_alpha   90.00
_cell.angle_beta   90.00
_cell.angle_gamma   90.00
#
_symmetry.space_group_name_H-M   'P 1'
#
loop_
_entity.id
_entity.type
_entity.pdbx_description
1 polymer ?
#
loop_
_entity_poly.entity_id
_entity_poly.type
_entity_poly.pdbx_seq_one_letter_code
_entity_poly.pdbx_strand_id
1 'polypeptide(L)'
;MRADCFPSSDSPGPTVLAGEVLRRLRRPPIAGGPQALTDFFDRLLQARRRVLMLDYDGTLAPFEHDRMRAQPYQGTRELLLRIHTQPGTRLVVVSGRPAREAADLLALAPRPETWGVHGWERLTPSGQLVRAILPQQAKVAMTRVLALKPQLEGAGARVEQKYASIAIHTRGLSAQQAAQVRALIAEFDPPADGPPRPEGIYLQSFDGGFELRALGPNKGSVVRGVLREEPRETLIAYLGDDVTDEDAFAALGGRGLAVRVLPPAGAETPPRRSIAHVALRAPEELLQFLQRWADLPFGAVPPP
;
A
#
# COMPACT_ATOMS: atom_id res chain seq x y z
N MET A 1 3.98 0.98 29.47
CA MET A 1 3.56 1.44 28.13
C MET A 1 4.40 0.68 27.13
N ARG A 2 3.80 -0.19 26.34
CA ARG A 2 4.55 -1.06 25.41
C ARG A 2 4.88 -0.29 24.15
N ALA A 3 6.20 -0.20 23.83
CA ALA A 3 6.73 0.50 22.64
C ALA A 3 6.54 -0.25 21.31
N ASP A 4 5.72 -1.30 21.26
CA ASP A 4 5.69 -2.27 20.16
C ASP A 4 4.61 -1.99 19.09
N CYS A 5 4.28 -0.71 18.83
CA CYS A 5 3.27 -0.37 17.82
C CYS A 5 3.76 -0.44 16.36
N PHE A 6 5.09 -0.58 16.14
CA PHE A 6 5.65 -0.69 14.80
C PHE A 6 6.54 -1.93 14.66
N PRO A 7 6.53 -2.58 13.49
CA PRO A 7 7.45 -3.65 13.20
C PRO A 7 8.90 -3.15 13.26
N SER A 8 9.80 -3.97 13.84
CA SER A 8 11.23 -3.67 13.91
C SER A 8 11.81 -3.41 12.51
N SER A 9 12.80 -2.52 12.44
CA SER A 9 13.49 -2.08 11.21
C SER A 9 14.42 -3.13 10.59
N ASP A 10 14.39 -4.39 11.00
CA ASP A 10 15.17 -5.49 10.42
C ASP A 10 14.66 -5.90 9.03
N SER A 11 14.24 -4.92 8.23
CA SER A 11 13.97 -5.14 6.81
C SER A 11 15.28 -5.00 6.05
N PRO A 12 15.66 -5.99 5.22
CA PRO A 12 16.80 -5.84 4.32
C PRO A 12 16.59 -4.57 3.47
N GLY A 13 17.68 -3.84 3.21
CA GLY A 13 17.63 -2.58 2.47
C GLY A 13 16.95 -2.73 1.10
N PRO A 14 16.46 -1.63 0.49
CA PRO A 14 15.62 -1.67 -0.71
C PRO A 14 16.28 -2.39 -1.89
N THR A 15 17.59 -2.42 -1.98
CA THR A 15 18.32 -3.13 -3.04
C THR A 15 18.19 -4.65 -2.89
N VAL A 16 18.14 -5.16 -1.66
CA VAL A 16 17.97 -6.60 -1.40
C VAL A 16 16.52 -7.00 -1.64
N LEU A 17 15.56 -6.18 -1.20
CA LEU A 17 14.13 -6.42 -1.42
C LEU A 17 13.76 -6.29 -2.90
N ALA A 18 14.25 -5.27 -3.60
CA ALA A 18 14.02 -5.13 -5.03
C ALA A 18 14.63 -6.32 -5.82
N GLY A 19 15.83 -6.77 -5.46
CA GLY A 19 16.46 -7.93 -6.08
C GLY A 19 15.71 -9.24 -5.80
N GLU A 20 15.16 -9.41 -4.61
CA GLU A 20 14.38 -10.59 -4.24
C GLU A 20 12.96 -10.56 -4.83
N VAL A 21 12.31 -9.41 -4.86
CA VAL A 21 11.03 -9.18 -5.56
C VAL A 21 11.22 -9.38 -7.06
N LEU A 22 12.26 -8.81 -7.68
CA LEU A 22 12.58 -9.03 -9.09
C LEU A 22 12.92 -10.47 -9.41
N ARG A 23 13.58 -11.21 -8.49
CA ARG A 23 13.85 -12.65 -8.65
C ARG A 23 12.57 -13.47 -8.56
N ARG A 24 11.65 -13.12 -7.68
CA ARG A 24 10.32 -13.74 -7.57
C ARG A 24 9.42 -13.37 -8.75
N LEU A 25 9.51 -12.15 -9.26
CA LEU A 25 8.82 -11.72 -10.49
C LEU A 25 9.30 -12.46 -11.76
N ARG A 26 10.47 -13.13 -11.71
CA ARG A 26 10.96 -14.01 -12.79
C ARG A 26 10.35 -15.42 -12.76
N ARG A 27 9.68 -15.81 -11.68
CA ARG A 27 8.89 -17.05 -11.66
C ARG A 27 7.59 -16.81 -12.43
N PRO A 28 7.11 -17.83 -13.20
CA PRO A 28 5.79 -17.72 -13.81
C PRO A 28 4.77 -17.39 -12.70
N PRO A 29 3.73 -16.61 -13.02
CA PRO A 29 2.67 -16.35 -12.04
C PRO A 29 2.23 -17.72 -11.50
N ILE A 30 2.19 -17.86 -10.18
CA ILE A 30 1.59 -19.03 -9.57
C ILE A 30 0.21 -19.10 -10.19
N ALA A 31 -0.11 -20.24 -10.79
CA ALA A 31 -1.42 -20.48 -11.40
C ALA A 31 -2.47 -20.46 -10.29
N GLY A 32 -2.84 -19.25 -9.87
CA GLY A 32 -3.85 -19.00 -8.85
C GLY A 32 -5.22 -19.08 -9.48
N GLY A 33 -5.46 -18.22 -10.40
CA GLY A 33 -6.70 -18.17 -11.14
C GLY A 33 -7.97 -18.30 -10.28
N PRO A 34 -9.09 -18.63 -10.90
CA PRO A 34 -10.38 -18.78 -10.20
C PRO A 34 -10.37 -19.81 -9.06
N GLN A 35 -9.53 -20.85 -9.17
CA GLN A 35 -9.46 -21.91 -8.16
C GLN A 35 -8.90 -21.40 -6.83
N ALA A 36 -7.82 -20.57 -6.85
CA ALA A 36 -7.26 -20.02 -5.62
C ALA A 36 -8.27 -19.15 -4.87
N LEU A 37 -9.12 -18.44 -5.60
CA LEU A 37 -10.19 -17.64 -5.01
C LEU A 37 -11.26 -18.53 -4.37
N THR A 38 -11.66 -19.60 -5.03
CA THR A 38 -12.64 -20.57 -4.50
C THR A 38 -12.10 -21.22 -3.23
N ASP A 39 -10.90 -21.79 -3.29
CA ASP A 39 -10.25 -22.46 -2.16
C ASP A 39 -10.07 -21.51 -0.96
N PHE A 40 -9.76 -20.23 -1.23
CA PHE A 40 -9.67 -19.24 -0.17
C PHE A 40 -11.01 -19.01 0.52
N PHE A 41 -12.11 -18.82 -0.22
CA PHE A 41 -13.43 -18.60 0.35
C PHE A 41 -13.97 -19.82 1.10
N ASP A 42 -13.70 -21.04 0.63
CA ASP A 42 -14.08 -22.28 1.32
C ASP A 42 -13.37 -22.38 2.69
N ARG A 43 -12.10 -22.00 2.75
CA ARG A 43 -11.35 -21.91 4.01
C ARG A 43 -11.83 -20.76 4.88
N LEU A 44 -12.17 -19.62 4.27
CA LEU A 44 -12.65 -18.44 4.97
C LEU A 44 -13.97 -18.69 5.68
N LEU A 45 -14.83 -19.54 5.10
CA LEU A 45 -16.10 -20.00 5.70
C LEU A 45 -15.87 -20.69 7.04
N GLN A 46 -14.78 -21.45 7.18
CA GLN A 46 -14.43 -22.21 8.38
C GLN A 46 -13.56 -21.43 9.37
N ALA A 47 -13.06 -20.24 8.98
CA ALA A 47 -12.11 -19.49 9.78
C ALA A 47 -12.80 -18.74 10.93
N ARG A 48 -12.27 -18.91 12.16
CA ARG A 48 -12.72 -18.18 13.35
C ARG A 48 -12.21 -16.72 13.38
N ARG A 49 -11.04 -16.50 12.78
CA ARG A 49 -10.39 -15.17 12.68
C ARG A 49 -10.07 -14.88 11.23
N ARG A 50 -10.43 -13.68 10.81
CA ARG A 50 -10.29 -13.21 9.42
C ARG A 50 -9.70 -11.81 9.40
N VAL A 51 -8.82 -11.54 8.46
CA VAL A 51 -8.26 -10.20 8.24
C VAL A 51 -8.42 -9.83 6.78
N LEU A 52 -9.07 -8.72 6.51
CA LEU A 52 -9.13 -8.11 5.19
C LEU A 52 -8.27 -6.85 5.20
N MET A 53 -7.21 -6.85 4.40
CA MET A 53 -6.31 -5.72 4.20
C MET A 53 -6.52 -5.13 2.81
N LEU A 54 -6.68 -3.83 2.71
CA LEU A 54 -7.07 -3.14 1.48
C LEU A 54 -6.21 -1.91 1.26
N ASP A 55 -5.62 -1.78 0.08
CA ASP A 55 -5.15 -0.49 -0.40
C ASP A 55 -6.33 0.43 -0.73
N TYR A 56 -6.07 1.73 -0.88
CA TYR A 56 -7.11 2.72 -1.12
C TYR A 56 -7.17 3.19 -2.59
N ASP A 57 -6.13 3.91 -3.04
CA ASP A 57 -6.09 4.49 -4.38
C ASP A 57 -5.81 3.42 -5.44
N GLY A 58 -6.62 3.37 -6.50
CA GLY A 58 -6.54 2.30 -7.51
C GLY A 58 -7.19 0.99 -7.08
N THR A 59 -7.48 0.82 -5.79
CA THR A 59 -8.12 -0.37 -5.22
C THR A 59 -9.56 -0.10 -4.82
N LEU A 60 -9.80 0.65 -3.74
CA LEU A 60 -11.16 1.00 -3.27
C LEU A 60 -11.76 2.20 -3.99
N ALA A 61 -10.92 3.08 -4.50
CA ALA A 61 -11.30 4.28 -5.23
C ALA A 61 -10.50 4.38 -6.54
N PRO A 62 -11.06 4.96 -7.61
CA PRO A 62 -10.30 5.23 -8.82
C PRO A 62 -9.21 6.28 -8.54
N PHE A 63 -8.18 6.28 -9.40
CA PHE A 63 -7.24 7.40 -9.41
C PHE A 63 -7.93 8.67 -9.87
N GLU A 64 -7.80 9.73 -9.07
CA GLU A 64 -8.34 11.05 -9.36
C GLU A 64 -7.22 12.08 -9.48
N HIS A 65 -7.39 13.04 -10.40
CA HIS A 65 -6.44 14.15 -10.56
C HIS A 65 -6.35 14.98 -9.26
N ASP A 66 -7.51 15.29 -8.67
CA ASP A 66 -7.61 15.84 -7.32
C ASP A 66 -7.78 14.68 -6.33
N ARG A 67 -6.70 14.37 -5.63
CA ARG A 67 -6.67 13.23 -4.70
C ARG A 67 -7.74 13.29 -3.62
N MET A 68 -8.23 14.49 -3.26
CA MET A 68 -9.30 14.66 -2.27
C MET A 68 -10.68 14.27 -2.81
N ARG A 69 -10.80 14.07 -4.12
CA ARG A 69 -12.03 13.64 -4.78
C ARG A 69 -12.08 12.13 -5.05
N ALA A 70 -11.02 11.39 -4.72
CA ALA A 70 -10.98 9.94 -4.90
C ALA A 70 -11.92 9.26 -3.88
N GLN A 71 -13.19 9.19 -4.23
CA GLN A 71 -14.22 8.52 -3.42
C GLN A 71 -14.25 7.02 -3.74
N PRO A 72 -14.49 6.15 -2.73
CA PRO A 72 -14.69 4.73 -2.98
C PRO A 72 -15.79 4.46 -4.01
N TYR A 73 -15.62 3.41 -4.79
CA TYR A 73 -16.65 2.98 -5.73
C TYR A 73 -18.00 2.82 -5.03
N GLN A 74 -19.06 3.12 -5.75
CA GLN A 74 -20.43 3.02 -5.23
C GLN A 74 -20.70 1.60 -4.67
N GLY A 75 -21.26 1.51 -3.48
CA GLY A 75 -21.52 0.25 -2.76
C GLY A 75 -20.36 -0.27 -1.91
N THR A 76 -19.14 0.26 -2.10
CA THR A 76 -17.96 -0.19 -1.33
C THR A 76 -18.11 0.05 0.17
N ARG A 77 -18.59 1.23 0.58
CA ARG A 77 -18.72 1.58 2.00
C ARG A 77 -19.68 0.67 2.73
N GLU A 78 -20.83 0.37 2.14
CA GLU A 78 -21.83 -0.51 2.70
C GLU A 78 -21.29 -1.92 2.90
N LEU A 79 -20.57 -2.45 1.92
CA LEU A 79 -19.94 -3.76 2.01
C LEU A 79 -18.84 -3.80 3.07
N LEU A 80 -17.97 -2.80 3.08
CA LEU A 80 -16.90 -2.72 4.08
C LEU A 80 -17.45 -2.53 5.49
N LEU A 81 -18.53 -1.78 5.68
CA LEU A 81 -19.18 -1.65 6.98
C LEU A 81 -19.73 -3.00 7.45
N ARG A 82 -20.41 -3.74 6.58
CA ARG A 82 -20.90 -5.10 6.88
C ARG A 82 -19.75 -6.02 7.27
N ILE A 83 -18.64 -5.99 6.54
CA ILE A 83 -17.43 -6.80 6.81
C ILE A 83 -16.80 -6.37 8.15
N HIS A 84 -16.66 -5.07 8.38
CA HIS A 84 -15.99 -4.53 9.55
C HIS A 84 -16.74 -4.80 10.87
N THR A 85 -18.06 -4.85 10.81
CA THR A 85 -18.92 -5.15 11.97
C THR A 85 -19.07 -6.64 12.24
N GLN A 86 -18.53 -7.49 11.36
CA GLN A 86 -18.59 -8.93 11.55
C GLN A 86 -17.68 -9.39 12.71
N PRO A 87 -18.18 -10.20 13.68
CA PRO A 87 -17.35 -10.79 14.73
C PRO A 87 -16.18 -11.60 14.16
N GLY A 88 -15.00 -11.50 14.77
CA GLY A 88 -13.81 -12.25 14.31
C GLY A 88 -13.16 -11.71 13.03
N THR A 89 -13.69 -10.62 12.44
CA THR A 89 -13.09 -9.96 11.27
C THR A 89 -12.37 -8.68 11.68
N ARG A 90 -11.14 -8.54 11.21
CA ARG A 90 -10.34 -7.31 11.31
C ARG A 90 -10.21 -6.69 9.92
N LEU A 91 -10.69 -5.45 9.78
CA LEU A 91 -10.53 -4.67 8.57
C LEU A 91 -9.36 -3.71 8.74
N VAL A 92 -8.43 -3.71 7.80
CA VAL A 92 -7.23 -2.87 7.80
C VAL A 92 -7.10 -2.16 6.46
N VAL A 93 -6.98 -0.84 6.48
CA VAL A 93 -6.68 -0.05 5.27
C VAL A 93 -5.20 0.30 5.27
N VAL A 94 -4.52 0.17 4.13
CA VAL A 94 -3.07 0.41 4.00
C VAL A 94 -2.83 1.31 2.78
N SER A 95 -2.50 2.57 2.99
CA SER A 95 -2.44 3.57 1.93
C SER A 95 -1.12 4.35 1.89
N GLY A 96 -0.79 4.90 0.72
CA GLY A 96 0.25 5.91 0.57
C GLY A 96 -0.16 7.30 1.08
N ARG A 97 -1.46 7.52 1.32
CA ARG A 97 -1.99 8.74 1.92
C ARG A 97 -1.65 8.83 3.41
N PRO A 98 -1.68 10.03 4.01
CA PRO A 98 -1.74 10.15 5.47
C PRO A 98 -2.92 9.34 6.03
N ALA A 99 -2.71 8.64 7.16
CA ALA A 99 -3.69 7.70 7.69
C ALA A 99 -5.06 8.33 8.00
N ARG A 100 -5.07 9.58 8.50
CA ARG A 100 -6.31 10.31 8.75
C ARG A 100 -7.04 10.64 7.44
N GLU A 101 -6.32 11.10 6.42
CA GLU A 101 -6.90 11.43 5.11
C GLU A 101 -7.56 10.19 4.47
N ALA A 102 -6.87 9.04 4.46
CA ALA A 102 -7.45 7.80 3.94
C ALA A 102 -8.69 7.37 4.73
N ALA A 103 -8.66 7.48 6.07
CA ALA A 103 -9.79 7.14 6.92
C ALA A 103 -10.98 8.09 6.72
N ASP A 104 -10.73 9.40 6.55
CA ASP A 104 -11.78 10.41 6.35
C ASP A 104 -12.43 10.27 4.96
N LEU A 105 -11.64 9.97 3.91
CA LEU A 105 -12.17 9.67 2.56
C LEU A 105 -12.98 8.38 2.55
N LEU A 106 -12.54 7.34 3.27
CA LEU A 106 -13.29 6.09 3.39
C LEU A 106 -14.61 6.30 4.16
N ALA A 107 -14.61 7.18 5.17
CA ALA A 107 -15.78 7.62 5.92
C ALA A 107 -16.61 6.47 6.55
N LEU A 108 -15.95 5.45 7.11
CA LEU A 108 -16.62 4.36 7.84
C LEU A 108 -16.77 4.68 9.32
N ALA A 109 -17.93 4.32 9.90
CA ALA A 109 -18.21 4.37 11.32
C ALA A 109 -18.83 3.03 11.77
N PRO A 110 -18.15 2.24 12.66
CA PRO A 110 -16.89 2.55 13.32
C PRO A 110 -15.72 2.62 12.34
N ARG A 111 -14.68 3.39 12.73
CA ARG A 111 -13.46 3.53 11.90
C ARG A 111 -12.64 2.25 11.91
N PRO A 112 -12.20 1.75 10.73
CA PRO A 112 -11.25 0.65 10.67
C PRO A 112 -9.84 1.10 11.05
N GLU A 113 -8.99 0.16 11.40
CA GLU A 113 -7.55 0.41 11.51
C GLU A 113 -7.00 0.87 10.15
N THR A 114 -6.28 2.00 10.14
CA THR A 114 -5.76 2.58 8.90
C THR A 114 -4.26 2.85 9.02
N TRP A 115 -3.48 2.31 8.10
CA TRP A 115 -2.06 2.58 7.96
C TRP A 115 -1.84 3.55 6.80
N GLY A 116 -1.19 4.67 7.11
CA GLY A 116 -0.86 5.71 6.14
C GLY A 116 0.61 5.81 5.85
N VAL A 117 0.93 6.62 4.81
CA VAL A 117 2.30 6.88 4.35
C VAL A 117 3.07 5.56 4.18
N HIS A 118 2.40 4.57 3.52
CA HIS A 118 2.92 3.22 3.27
C HIS A 118 3.40 2.46 4.52
N GLY A 119 2.81 2.73 5.70
CA GLY A 119 3.13 2.03 6.95
C GLY A 119 3.87 2.88 7.98
N TRP A 120 4.18 4.14 7.70
CA TRP A 120 4.80 5.05 8.66
C TRP A 120 3.83 5.62 9.70
N GLU A 121 2.53 5.60 9.40
CA GLU A 121 1.46 6.03 10.29
C GLU A 121 0.51 4.87 10.56
N ARG A 122 0.07 4.74 11.81
CA ARG A 122 -1.01 3.82 12.21
C ARG A 122 -2.08 4.63 12.94
N LEU A 123 -3.26 4.70 12.36
CA LEU A 123 -4.45 5.24 12.99
C LEU A 123 -5.28 4.08 13.52
N THR A 124 -5.41 4.01 14.85
CA THR A 124 -6.19 2.95 15.50
C THR A 124 -7.69 3.19 15.34
N PRO A 125 -8.52 2.17 15.53
CA PRO A 125 -9.99 2.35 15.57
C PRO A 125 -10.45 3.36 16.61
N SER A 126 -9.71 3.50 17.74
CA SER A 126 -9.98 4.52 18.78
C SER A 126 -9.59 5.94 18.37
N GLY A 127 -8.99 6.14 17.19
CA GLY A 127 -8.59 7.46 16.69
C GLY A 127 -7.20 7.92 17.11
N GLN A 128 -6.43 7.08 17.82
CA GLN A 128 -5.04 7.39 18.15
C GLN A 128 -4.16 7.26 16.91
N LEU A 129 -3.39 8.32 16.59
CA LEU A 129 -2.39 8.29 15.54
C LEU A 129 -1.01 8.01 16.14
N VAL A 130 -0.38 6.93 15.69
CA VAL A 130 0.99 6.55 16.06
C VAL A 130 1.87 6.65 14.81
N ARG A 131 3.08 7.15 14.96
CA ARG A 131 4.05 7.30 13.86
C ARG A 131 5.34 6.56 14.16
N ALA A 132 5.88 5.87 13.17
CA ALA A 132 7.23 5.33 13.26
C ALA A 132 8.25 6.47 13.32
N ILE A 133 9.34 6.27 14.06
CA ILE A 133 10.39 7.28 14.18
C ILE A 133 11.21 7.30 12.90
N LEU A 134 11.30 8.47 12.26
CA LEU A 134 12.18 8.66 11.11
C LEU A 134 13.65 8.54 11.51
N PRO A 135 14.45 7.69 10.82
CA PRO A 135 15.89 7.64 11.02
C PRO A 135 16.56 9.01 10.82
N GLN A 136 17.63 9.26 11.55
CA GLN A 136 18.32 10.54 11.47
C GLN A 136 18.87 10.81 10.06
N GLN A 137 19.41 9.78 9.40
CA GLN A 137 19.91 9.89 8.02
C GLN A 137 18.79 10.31 7.05
N ALA A 138 17.60 9.74 7.19
CA ALA A 138 16.44 10.11 6.37
C ALA A 138 16.05 11.58 6.60
N LYS A 139 16.03 12.03 7.86
CA LYS A 139 15.73 13.45 8.17
C LYS A 139 16.73 14.41 7.50
N VAL A 140 18.02 14.10 7.60
CA VAL A 140 19.08 14.90 6.97
C VAL A 140 18.91 14.93 5.45
N ALA A 141 18.71 13.76 4.82
CA ALA A 141 18.53 13.69 3.38
C ALA A 141 17.26 14.42 2.92
N MET A 142 16.13 14.25 3.61
CA MET A 142 14.90 14.98 3.31
C MET A 142 15.06 16.50 3.46
N THR A 143 15.81 16.97 4.46
CA THR A 143 16.12 18.41 4.61
C THR A 143 16.90 18.94 3.40
N ARG A 144 17.86 18.16 2.87
CA ARG A 144 18.60 18.53 1.65
C ARG A 144 17.68 18.63 0.43
N VAL A 145 16.76 17.67 0.26
CA VAL A 145 15.75 17.73 -0.81
C VAL A 145 14.86 18.96 -0.68
N LEU A 146 14.40 19.26 0.53
CA LEU A 146 13.56 20.45 0.78
C LEU A 146 14.31 21.77 0.52
N ALA A 147 15.62 21.81 0.69
CA ALA A 147 16.42 22.97 0.33
C ALA A 147 16.41 23.24 -1.19
N LEU A 148 16.14 22.25 -2.02
CA LEU A 148 15.99 22.39 -3.47
C LEU A 148 14.58 22.83 -3.88
N LYS A 149 13.62 22.94 -2.95
CA LYS A 149 12.23 23.27 -3.27
C LYS A 149 12.09 24.55 -4.13
N PRO A 150 12.79 25.68 -3.83
CA PRO A 150 12.68 26.87 -4.67
C PRO A 150 13.13 26.64 -6.13
N GLN A 151 14.21 25.86 -6.34
CA GLN A 151 14.71 25.54 -7.68
C GLN A 151 13.76 24.58 -8.41
N LEU A 152 13.21 23.58 -7.72
CA LEU A 152 12.24 22.63 -8.27
C LEU A 152 10.95 23.34 -8.69
N GLU A 153 10.43 24.21 -7.83
CA GLU A 153 9.25 25.01 -8.15
C GLU A 153 9.51 26.06 -9.24
N GLY A 154 10.71 26.63 -9.28
CA GLY A 154 11.17 27.51 -10.36
C GLY A 154 11.28 26.79 -11.71
N ALA A 155 11.53 25.48 -11.73
CA ALA A 155 11.48 24.63 -12.93
C ALA A 155 10.04 24.18 -13.29
N GLY A 156 9.04 24.58 -12.49
CA GLY A 156 7.62 24.30 -12.72
C GLY A 156 7.08 23.06 -11.98
N ALA A 157 7.90 22.36 -11.21
CA ALA A 157 7.43 21.22 -10.41
C ALA A 157 6.59 21.68 -9.21
N ARG A 158 5.68 20.82 -8.74
CA ARG A 158 5.02 21.01 -7.45
C ARG A 158 5.64 20.06 -6.42
N VAL A 159 6.14 20.61 -5.32
CA VAL A 159 6.78 19.83 -4.25
C VAL A 159 5.80 19.65 -3.09
N GLU A 160 5.55 18.39 -2.74
CA GLU A 160 4.68 17.99 -1.64
C GLU A 160 5.49 17.24 -0.58
N GLN A 161 5.58 17.81 0.61
CA GLN A 161 6.19 17.16 1.76
C GLN A 161 5.15 16.31 2.49
N LYS A 162 5.46 15.02 2.67
CA LYS A 162 4.74 14.09 3.55
C LYS A 162 5.60 13.75 4.76
N TYR A 163 5.06 12.96 5.71
CA TYR A 163 5.79 12.61 6.92
C TYR A 163 7.13 11.90 6.64
N ALA A 164 7.15 10.95 5.72
CA ALA A 164 8.32 10.11 5.42
C ALA A 164 8.72 10.15 3.95
N SER A 165 8.25 11.13 3.19
CA SER A 165 8.62 11.28 1.79
C SER A 165 8.41 12.71 1.29
N ILE A 166 9.00 13.01 0.13
CA ILE A 166 8.83 14.25 -0.60
C ILE A 166 8.46 13.87 -2.03
N ALA A 167 7.23 14.20 -2.45
CA ALA A 167 6.78 14.00 -3.81
C ALA A 167 7.05 15.26 -4.64
N ILE A 168 7.58 15.05 -5.85
CA ILE A 168 7.92 16.08 -6.83
C ILE A 168 7.11 15.79 -8.07
N HIS A 169 6.02 16.52 -8.24
CA HIS A 169 5.09 16.35 -9.35
C HIS A 169 5.58 17.09 -10.58
N THR A 170 5.66 16.38 -11.71
CA THR A 170 6.14 16.91 -12.99
C THR A 170 5.07 16.80 -14.10
N ARG A 171 3.86 16.35 -13.75
CA ARG A 171 2.78 16.24 -14.73
C ARG A 171 2.44 17.60 -15.34
N GLY A 172 2.35 17.65 -16.66
CA GLY A 172 2.09 18.89 -17.41
C GLY A 172 3.32 19.73 -17.73
N LEU A 173 4.52 19.32 -17.26
CA LEU A 173 5.77 19.98 -17.64
C LEU A 173 6.21 19.60 -19.05
N SER A 174 6.89 20.52 -19.74
CA SER A 174 7.61 20.19 -20.97
C SER A 174 8.75 19.21 -20.71
N ALA A 175 9.23 18.51 -21.75
CA ALA A 175 10.36 17.60 -21.64
C ALA A 175 11.61 18.28 -21.09
N GLN A 176 11.86 19.54 -21.45
CA GLN A 176 12.99 20.33 -20.94
C GLN A 176 12.87 20.62 -19.44
N GLN A 177 11.68 21.03 -18.98
CA GLN A 177 11.42 21.27 -17.54
C GLN A 177 11.54 19.98 -16.74
N ALA A 178 10.97 18.86 -17.23
CA ALA A 178 11.08 17.56 -16.58
C ALA A 178 12.54 17.09 -16.47
N ALA A 179 13.36 17.31 -17.52
CA ALA A 179 14.79 17.01 -17.50
C ALA A 179 15.53 17.90 -16.49
N GLN A 180 15.19 19.18 -16.39
CA GLN A 180 15.76 20.10 -15.38
C GLN A 180 15.43 19.65 -13.96
N VAL A 181 14.16 19.27 -13.68
CA VAL A 181 13.76 18.72 -12.38
C VAL A 181 14.54 17.45 -12.07
N ARG A 182 14.68 16.53 -13.05
CA ARG A 182 15.47 15.31 -12.88
C ARG A 182 16.93 15.57 -12.56
N ALA A 183 17.54 16.57 -13.21
CA ALA A 183 18.92 16.96 -12.94
C ALA A 183 19.11 17.51 -11.52
N LEU A 184 18.16 18.29 -11.01
CA LEU A 184 18.20 18.85 -9.64
C LEU A 184 18.18 17.76 -8.55
N ILE A 185 17.54 16.61 -8.82
CA ILE A 185 17.44 15.51 -7.85
C ILE A 185 18.39 14.35 -8.16
N ALA A 186 19.28 14.50 -9.15
CA ALA A 186 20.15 13.40 -9.61
C ALA A 186 21.09 12.87 -8.50
N GLU A 187 21.49 13.72 -7.56
CA GLU A 187 22.33 13.31 -6.43
C GLU A 187 21.64 12.28 -5.52
N PHE A 188 20.30 12.22 -5.53
CA PHE A 188 19.53 11.28 -4.71
C PHE A 188 19.26 9.95 -5.42
N ASP A 189 19.59 9.84 -6.69
CA ASP A 189 19.50 8.60 -7.48
C ASP A 189 20.66 8.54 -8.50
N PRO A 190 21.90 8.48 -8.03
CA PRO A 190 23.04 8.40 -8.92
C PRO A 190 23.04 7.08 -9.68
N PRO A 191 23.67 7.03 -10.87
CA PRO A 191 23.88 5.79 -11.60
C PRO A 191 24.69 4.78 -10.78
N ALA A 192 24.63 3.50 -11.15
CA ALA A 192 25.24 2.42 -10.38
C ALA A 192 26.77 2.56 -10.20
N ASP A 193 27.44 3.18 -11.16
CA ASP A 193 28.89 3.50 -11.18
C ASP A 193 29.20 4.92 -10.68
N GLY A 194 28.20 5.64 -10.19
CA GLY A 194 28.30 6.99 -9.67
C GLY A 194 28.63 7.06 -8.18
N PRO A 195 28.55 8.29 -7.58
CA PRO A 195 28.76 8.45 -6.16
C PRO A 195 27.73 7.65 -5.35
N PRO A 196 28.02 7.30 -4.07
CA PRO A 196 27.08 6.58 -3.23
C PRO A 196 25.78 7.38 -3.06
N ARG A 197 24.65 6.68 -3.08
CA ARG A 197 23.34 7.28 -2.77
C ARG A 197 23.32 7.87 -1.36
N PRO A 198 22.63 8.99 -1.13
CA PRO A 198 22.42 9.49 0.21
C PRO A 198 21.76 8.41 1.08
N GLU A 199 22.32 8.21 2.28
CA GLU A 199 21.79 7.23 3.22
C GLU A 199 20.38 7.61 3.70
N GLY A 200 19.58 6.62 3.97
CA GLY A 200 18.27 6.79 4.62
C GLY A 200 17.10 7.12 3.71
N ILE A 201 17.34 7.38 2.41
CA ILE A 201 16.26 7.61 1.42
C ILE A 201 16.52 6.87 0.11
N TYR A 202 15.47 6.73 -0.69
CA TYR A 202 15.54 6.25 -2.09
C TYR A 202 14.57 7.00 -2.96
N LEU A 203 14.86 7.09 -4.26
CA LEU A 203 13.99 7.68 -5.26
C LEU A 203 13.11 6.61 -5.88
N GLN A 204 11.82 6.89 -5.98
CA GLN A 204 10.83 6.10 -6.69
C GLN A 204 10.14 6.99 -7.74
N SER A 205 10.11 6.54 -8.99
CA SER A 205 9.29 7.18 -10.02
C SER A 205 7.84 6.72 -9.91
N PHE A 206 6.91 7.64 -10.15
CA PHE A 206 5.48 7.36 -10.29
C PHE A 206 4.92 8.07 -11.53
N ASP A 207 3.69 7.77 -11.92
CA ASP A 207 3.06 8.46 -13.05
C ASP A 207 2.88 9.96 -12.75
N GLY A 208 3.67 10.77 -13.44
CA GLY A 208 3.69 12.23 -13.30
C GLY A 208 4.66 12.78 -12.26
N GLY A 209 5.70 12.02 -11.83
CA GLY A 209 6.72 12.58 -10.96
C GLY A 209 7.68 11.60 -10.30
N PHE A 210 8.29 12.10 -9.24
CA PHE A 210 9.27 11.37 -8.43
C PHE A 210 8.92 11.48 -6.96
N GLU A 211 9.15 10.45 -6.18
CA GLU A 211 9.00 10.48 -4.73
C GLU A 211 10.30 10.02 -4.07
N LEU A 212 10.92 10.89 -3.28
CA LEU A 212 12.04 10.55 -2.41
C LEU A 212 11.46 10.07 -1.08
N ARG A 213 11.67 8.80 -0.78
CA ARG A 213 11.06 8.09 0.36
C ARG A 213 12.11 7.72 1.38
N ALA A 214 11.79 7.91 2.66
CA ALA A 214 12.61 7.39 3.75
C ALA A 214 12.68 5.87 3.71
N LEU A 215 13.87 5.31 3.96
CA LEU A 215 14.07 3.89 4.20
C LEU A 215 13.45 3.49 5.54
N GLY A 216 12.60 2.45 5.54
CA GLY A 216 11.93 1.96 6.74
C GLY A 216 10.62 1.24 6.42
N PRO A 217 9.54 1.51 7.19
CA PRO A 217 8.24 0.90 6.96
C PRO A 217 7.76 1.00 5.51
N ASN A 218 7.17 -0.09 5.02
CA ASN A 218 6.49 -0.21 3.74
C ASN A 218 5.22 -1.07 3.90
N LYS A 219 4.38 -1.20 2.86
CA LYS A 219 3.14 -2.00 2.93
C LYS A 219 3.42 -3.46 3.34
N GLY A 220 4.56 -4.04 2.96
CA GLY A 220 4.97 -5.37 3.42
C GLY A 220 5.26 -5.43 4.91
N SER A 221 5.83 -4.38 5.49
CA SER A 221 6.08 -4.34 6.94
C SER A 221 4.77 -4.25 7.74
N VAL A 222 3.73 -3.58 7.19
CA VAL A 222 2.38 -3.58 7.77
C VAL A 222 1.82 -4.99 7.79
N VAL A 223 1.88 -5.71 6.67
CA VAL A 223 1.42 -7.11 6.59
C VAL A 223 2.17 -7.98 7.60
N ARG A 224 3.50 -7.88 7.69
CA ARG A 224 4.29 -8.62 8.69
C ARG A 224 3.88 -8.27 10.13
N GLY A 225 3.55 -7.00 10.39
CA GLY A 225 3.02 -6.54 11.68
C GLY A 225 1.70 -7.25 12.02
N VAL A 226 0.73 -7.19 11.13
CA VAL A 226 -0.57 -7.85 11.29
C VAL A 226 -0.41 -9.36 11.45
N LEU A 227 0.45 -10.01 10.65
CA LEU A 227 0.73 -11.44 10.76
C LEU A 227 1.33 -11.86 12.12
N ARG A 228 2.05 -10.97 12.82
CA ARG A 228 2.57 -11.22 14.17
C ARG A 228 1.50 -11.00 15.25
N GLU A 229 0.58 -10.07 15.03
CA GLU A 229 -0.51 -9.78 15.96
C GLU A 229 -1.62 -10.83 15.91
N GLU A 230 -1.74 -11.56 14.80
CA GLU A 230 -2.82 -12.53 14.57
C GLU A 230 -2.36 -13.98 14.79
N PRO A 231 -3.23 -14.85 15.33
CA PRO A 231 -2.99 -16.28 15.41
C PRO A 231 -2.62 -16.89 14.05
N ARG A 232 -1.89 -18.01 14.05
CA ARG A 232 -1.40 -18.64 12.80
C ARG A 232 -2.50 -19.13 11.88
N GLU A 233 -3.63 -19.53 12.44
CA GLU A 233 -4.82 -20.02 11.76
C GLU A 233 -5.70 -18.92 11.15
N THR A 234 -5.39 -17.64 11.45
CA THR A 234 -6.12 -16.51 10.88
C THR A 234 -5.97 -16.49 9.36
N LEU A 235 -7.07 -16.41 8.64
CA LEU A 235 -7.06 -16.23 7.20
C LEU A 235 -7.01 -14.74 6.86
N ILE A 236 -6.09 -14.42 5.95
CA ILE A 236 -5.78 -13.04 5.57
C ILE A 236 -5.93 -12.89 4.06
N ALA A 237 -6.58 -11.82 3.60
CA ALA A 237 -6.47 -11.37 2.22
C ALA A 237 -5.89 -9.96 2.20
N TYR A 238 -5.06 -9.68 1.19
CA TYR A 238 -4.58 -8.34 0.87
C TYR A 238 -4.94 -8.03 -0.59
N LEU A 239 -5.62 -6.90 -0.79
CA LEU A 239 -5.98 -6.38 -2.11
C LEU A 239 -5.24 -5.07 -2.37
N GLY A 240 -4.62 -4.95 -3.54
CA GLY A 240 -3.89 -3.75 -3.94
C GLY A 240 -3.63 -3.72 -5.44
N ASP A 241 -3.27 -2.55 -5.99
CA ASP A 241 -3.13 -2.35 -7.43
C ASP A 241 -1.70 -2.01 -7.86
N ASP A 242 -0.90 -1.39 -6.97
CA ASP A 242 0.36 -0.74 -7.33
C ASP A 242 1.61 -1.60 -7.00
N VAL A 243 2.75 -1.13 -7.48
CA VAL A 243 4.10 -1.69 -7.21
C VAL A 243 4.38 -1.82 -5.71
N THR A 244 3.89 -0.89 -4.91
CA THR A 244 4.06 -0.91 -3.45
C THR A 244 3.28 -2.04 -2.77
N ASP A 245 2.27 -2.60 -3.43
CA ASP A 245 1.48 -3.73 -2.95
C ASP A 245 2.21 -5.06 -3.18
N GLU A 246 3.16 -5.12 -4.10
CA GLU A 246 4.02 -6.31 -4.27
C GLU A 246 4.82 -6.62 -2.99
N ASP A 247 5.22 -5.59 -2.21
CA ASP A 247 5.84 -5.79 -0.90
C ASP A 247 4.86 -6.47 0.08
N ALA A 248 3.59 -6.08 0.04
CA ALA A 248 2.54 -6.70 0.85
C ALA A 248 2.24 -8.14 0.41
N PHE A 249 2.13 -8.38 -0.91
CA PHE A 249 1.94 -9.71 -1.47
C PHE A 249 3.11 -10.65 -1.11
N ALA A 250 4.35 -10.16 -1.20
CA ALA A 250 5.53 -10.91 -0.79
C ALA A 250 5.53 -11.24 0.71
N ALA A 251 5.08 -10.29 1.55
CA ALA A 251 5.02 -10.46 3.00
C ALA A 251 3.95 -11.46 3.46
N LEU A 252 2.83 -11.59 2.72
CA LEU A 252 1.83 -12.62 2.99
C LEU A 252 2.40 -14.03 2.85
N GLY A 253 3.29 -14.24 1.88
CA GLY A 253 3.82 -15.56 1.58
C GLY A 253 2.71 -16.57 1.29
N GLY A 254 2.74 -17.74 1.94
CA GLY A 254 1.67 -18.76 1.83
C GLY A 254 0.55 -18.63 2.88
N ARG A 255 0.52 -17.55 3.68
CA ARG A 255 -0.42 -17.38 4.80
C ARG A 255 -1.74 -16.70 4.44
N GLY A 256 -1.91 -16.26 3.19
CA GLY A 256 -3.10 -15.53 2.79
C GLY A 256 -3.28 -15.43 1.29
N LEU A 257 -4.35 -14.77 0.87
CA LEU A 257 -4.67 -14.50 -0.51
C LEU A 257 -4.16 -13.09 -0.89
N ALA A 258 -3.25 -13.03 -1.87
CA ALA A 258 -2.82 -11.81 -2.51
C ALA A 258 -3.67 -11.56 -3.77
N VAL A 259 -4.30 -10.40 -3.85
CA VAL A 259 -5.21 -10.04 -4.94
C VAL A 259 -4.72 -8.75 -5.58
N ARG A 260 -4.40 -8.79 -6.85
CA ARG A 260 -4.14 -7.58 -7.64
C ARG A 260 -5.46 -7.02 -8.12
N VAL A 261 -5.72 -5.75 -7.80
CA VAL A 261 -6.86 -5.02 -8.35
C VAL A 261 -6.42 -4.36 -9.66
N LEU A 262 -7.20 -4.56 -10.71
CA LEU A 262 -7.01 -3.95 -12.02
C LEU A 262 -7.99 -2.78 -12.16
N PRO A 263 -7.61 -1.71 -12.86
CA PRO A 263 -8.51 -0.60 -13.10
C PRO A 263 -9.72 -1.01 -13.95
N PRO A 264 -10.75 -0.13 -14.05
CA PRO A 264 -11.91 -0.37 -14.90
C PRO A 264 -11.55 -0.73 -16.34
N ALA A 265 -12.42 -1.47 -17.01
CA ALA A 265 -12.20 -1.85 -18.40
C ALA A 265 -12.04 -0.60 -19.30
N GLY A 266 -11.05 -0.65 -20.19
CA GLY A 266 -10.73 0.47 -21.07
C GLY A 266 -9.75 1.51 -20.51
N ALA A 267 -9.40 1.44 -19.23
CA ALA A 267 -8.29 2.23 -18.69
C ALA A 267 -6.95 1.65 -19.14
N GLU A 268 -6.03 2.51 -19.56
CA GLU A 268 -4.67 2.10 -19.90
C GLU A 268 -3.95 1.60 -18.64
N THR A 269 -3.53 0.36 -18.69
CA THR A 269 -2.71 -0.24 -17.63
C THR A 269 -1.45 -0.78 -18.27
N PRO A 270 -0.27 -0.25 -17.95
CA PRO A 270 0.96 -0.81 -18.46
C PRO A 270 1.08 -2.29 -18.01
N PRO A 271 1.50 -3.18 -18.90
CA PRO A 271 1.67 -4.58 -18.55
C PRO A 271 2.71 -4.70 -17.43
N ARG A 272 2.29 -5.16 -16.27
CA ARG A 272 3.14 -5.33 -15.10
C ARG A 272 3.02 -6.76 -14.59
N ARG A 273 4.16 -7.38 -14.32
CA ARG A 273 4.20 -8.66 -13.61
C ARG A 273 3.80 -8.44 -12.14
N SER A 274 3.07 -9.39 -11.59
CA SER A 274 2.66 -9.39 -10.18
C SER A 274 2.86 -10.79 -9.60
N ILE A 275 3.15 -10.85 -8.30
CA ILE A 275 3.18 -12.09 -7.53
C ILE A 275 1.85 -12.38 -6.83
N ALA A 276 0.81 -11.58 -7.10
CA ALA A 276 -0.54 -11.84 -6.62
C ALA A 276 -1.04 -13.21 -7.11
N HIS A 277 -1.86 -13.87 -6.30
CA HIS A 277 -2.45 -15.17 -6.62
C HIS A 277 -3.58 -15.06 -7.66
N VAL A 278 -4.32 -13.95 -7.62
CA VAL A 278 -5.43 -13.65 -8.52
C VAL A 278 -5.43 -12.17 -8.87
N ALA A 279 -6.10 -11.82 -9.97
CA ALA A 279 -6.41 -10.45 -10.33
C ALA A 279 -7.92 -10.26 -10.39
N LEU A 280 -8.41 -9.13 -9.91
CA LEU A 280 -9.82 -8.71 -9.96
C LEU A 280 -9.91 -7.34 -10.59
N ARG A 281 -10.92 -7.11 -11.42
CA ARG A 281 -11.16 -5.81 -12.04
C ARG A 281 -12.12 -4.97 -11.20
N ALA A 282 -11.71 -3.75 -10.90
CA ALA A 282 -12.58 -2.77 -10.25
C ALA A 282 -13.51 -2.10 -11.29
N PRO A 283 -14.70 -1.66 -10.86
CA PRO A 283 -15.30 -1.92 -9.55
C PRO A 283 -15.99 -3.28 -9.43
N GLU A 284 -16.39 -3.92 -10.55
CA GLU A 284 -17.36 -5.02 -10.57
C GLU A 284 -16.86 -6.25 -9.82
N GLU A 285 -15.69 -6.80 -10.19
CA GLU A 285 -15.15 -8.01 -9.55
C GLU A 285 -14.67 -7.75 -8.13
N LEU A 286 -14.18 -6.53 -7.84
CA LEU A 286 -13.88 -6.10 -6.48
C LEU A 286 -15.13 -6.13 -5.60
N LEU A 287 -16.24 -5.54 -6.06
CA LEU A 287 -17.49 -5.51 -5.31
C LEU A 287 -18.07 -6.92 -5.12
N GLN A 288 -17.95 -7.79 -6.13
CA GLN A 288 -18.32 -9.20 -5.98
C GLN A 288 -17.49 -9.93 -4.92
N PHE A 289 -16.20 -9.68 -4.87
CA PHE A 289 -15.32 -10.22 -3.82
C PHE A 289 -15.76 -9.73 -2.43
N LEU A 290 -15.96 -8.42 -2.27
CA LEU A 290 -16.41 -7.83 -1.01
C LEU A 290 -17.81 -8.32 -0.61
N GLN A 291 -18.72 -8.44 -1.57
CA GLN A 291 -20.08 -9.00 -1.34
C GLN A 291 -19.99 -10.43 -0.85
N ARG A 292 -19.20 -11.29 -1.52
CA ARG A 292 -19.01 -12.68 -1.11
C ARG A 292 -18.43 -12.78 0.30
N TRP A 293 -17.50 -11.87 0.67
CA TRP A 293 -16.98 -11.80 2.04
C TRP A 293 -18.05 -11.36 3.03
N ALA A 294 -18.81 -10.30 2.70
CA ALA A 294 -19.87 -9.76 3.55
C ALA A 294 -21.03 -10.74 3.79
N ASP A 295 -21.27 -11.67 2.86
CA ASP A 295 -22.33 -12.66 2.93
C ASP A 295 -21.93 -13.96 3.66
N LEU A 296 -20.67 -14.06 4.10
CA LEU A 296 -20.25 -15.23 4.86
C LEU A 296 -21.03 -15.33 6.18
N PRO A 297 -21.57 -16.52 6.49
CA PRO A 297 -22.31 -16.72 7.73
C PRO A 297 -21.40 -16.51 8.94
N PHE A 298 -21.95 -15.89 9.98
CA PHE A 298 -21.32 -15.76 11.28
C PHE A 298 -21.82 -16.84 12.22
N GLY A 299 -20.88 -17.45 12.95
CA GLY A 299 -21.19 -18.17 14.17
C GLY A 299 -21.73 -19.58 14.06
N ALA A 300 -21.58 -20.24 12.92
CA ALA A 300 -21.60 -21.70 12.91
C ALA A 300 -20.20 -22.24 13.26
N VAL A 301 -19.65 -21.83 14.42
CA VAL A 301 -18.56 -22.60 15.02
C VAL A 301 -19.22 -23.87 15.58
N PRO A 302 -18.90 -25.07 15.08
CA PRO A 302 -19.32 -26.29 15.80
C PRO A 302 -18.75 -26.19 17.21
N PRO A 303 -19.48 -26.60 18.23
CA PRO A 303 -18.96 -26.71 19.60
C PRO A 303 -17.67 -27.54 19.59
N PRO A 304 -16.77 -27.32 20.57
CA PRO A 304 -15.50 -28.03 20.69
C PRO A 304 -15.70 -29.55 20.77
#